data_e800e34325a2393e0400078bd886057f
#
_entry.id   e800e34325a2393e0400078bd886057f
#
_cell.length_a   1.000
_cell.length_b   1.000
_cell.length_c   1.000
_cell.angle_alpha   90.00
_cell.angle_beta   90.00
_cell.angle_gamma   90.00
#
_symmetry.space_group_name_H-M   'P 1'
#
loop_
_entity.id
_entity.type
_entity.pdbx_description
1 polymer ?
#
loop_
_entity_poly.entity_id
_entity_poly.type
_entity_poly.pdbx_seq_one_letter_code
_entity_poly.pdbx_strand_id
1 'polypeptide(L)'
;MSDTAANRKVVAVINAVLSGENPITALDDVIADDFQDHAAFPGQRPGRAGFADGVEKLRAAFDQKVRSLHTAAEGDFVIDHWVSEGAHRGAFFGIEPTGKNVRVEGFSVWRIENGRAVEAWGLVDIAGMMRQLKA
;
A
#
# COMPACT_ATOMS: atom_id res chain seq x y z
N MET A 1 0.51 -9.58 -24.60
CA MET A 1 -0.88 -9.20 -24.25
C MET A 1 -1.01 -9.22 -22.73
N SER A 2 -1.61 -8.18 -22.16
CA SER A 2 -1.76 -8.08 -20.71
C SER A 2 -2.88 -8.99 -20.22
N ASP A 3 -2.64 -9.66 -19.10
CA ASP A 3 -3.65 -10.45 -18.40
C ASP A 3 -4.19 -9.61 -17.24
N THR A 4 -5.29 -8.92 -17.47
CA THR A 4 -5.87 -8.01 -16.48
C THR A 4 -6.36 -8.74 -15.23
N ALA A 5 -6.82 -9.97 -15.34
CA ALA A 5 -7.23 -10.77 -14.19
C ALA A 5 -6.03 -11.15 -13.32
N ALA A 6 -4.93 -11.57 -13.92
CA ALA A 6 -3.69 -11.86 -13.21
C ALA A 6 -3.10 -10.59 -12.58
N ASN A 7 -3.16 -9.46 -13.29
CA ASN A 7 -2.67 -8.18 -12.78
C ASN A 7 -3.46 -7.71 -11.55
N ARG A 8 -4.79 -7.91 -11.55
CA ARG A 8 -5.62 -7.62 -10.36
C ARG A 8 -5.20 -8.46 -9.15
N LYS A 9 -4.84 -9.72 -9.38
CA LYS A 9 -4.39 -10.62 -8.30
C LYS A 9 -3.09 -10.15 -7.67
N VAL A 10 -2.18 -9.58 -8.47
CA VAL A 10 -0.92 -9.00 -7.96
C VAL A 10 -1.25 -7.92 -6.92
N VAL A 11 -2.15 -7.01 -7.25
CA VAL A 11 -2.54 -5.92 -6.34
C VAL A 11 -3.24 -6.49 -5.10
N ALA A 12 -4.06 -7.52 -5.25
CA ALA A 12 -4.72 -8.17 -4.10
C ALA A 12 -3.69 -8.77 -3.13
N VAL A 13 -2.63 -9.39 -3.63
CA VAL A 13 -1.55 -9.92 -2.79
C VAL A 13 -0.83 -8.79 -2.04
N ILE A 14 -0.55 -7.69 -2.72
CA ILE A 14 0.10 -6.53 -2.09
C ILE A 14 -0.78 -5.97 -0.97
N ASN A 15 -2.07 -5.80 -1.22
CA ASN A 15 -3.00 -5.32 -0.20
C ASN A 15 -3.11 -6.28 0.99
N ALA A 16 -3.02 -7.59 0.76
CA ALA A 16 -3.00 -8.59 1.83
C ALA A 16 -1.74 -8.49 2.69
N VAL A 17 -0.60 -8.14 2.10
CA VAL A 17 0.64 -7.87 2.85
C VAL A 17 0.47 -6.61 3.70
N LEU A 18 -0.09 -5.55 3.14
CA LEU A 18 -0.38 -4.31 3.89
C LEU A 18 -1.35 -4.57 5.06
N SER A 19 -2.25 -5.51 4.89
CA SER A 19 -3.25 -5.88 5.90
C SER A 19 -2.73 -6.86 6.96
N GLY A 20 -1.48 -7.31 6.84
CA GLY A 20 -0.91 -8.30 7.76
C GLY A 20 -1.43 -9.72 7.54
N GLU A 21 -2.13 -9.98 6.44
CA GLU A 21 -2.68 -11.31 6.12
C GLU A 21 -1.68 -12.19 5.39
N ASN A 22 -0.71 -11.57 4.71
CA ASN A 22 0.42 -12.25 4.07
C ASN A 22 1.72 -11.73 4.68
N PRO A 23 2.78 -12.54 4.72
CA PRO A 23 4.08 -12.09 5.22
C PRO A 23 4.73 -11.09 4.25
N ILE A 24 5.66 -10.29 4.77
CA ILE A 24 6.44 -9.33 3.97
C ILE A 24 7.15 -10.02 2.80
N THR A 25 7.61 -11.26 3.00
CA THR A 25 8.31 -12.03 1.96
C THR A 25 7.42 -12.32 0.74
N ALA A 26 6.10 -12.24 0.86
CA ALA A 26 5.21 -12.39 -0.27
C ALA A 26 5.40 -11.29 -1.33
N LEU A 27 5.99 -10.15 -0.95
CA LEU A 27 6.32 -9.07 -1.89
C LEU A 27 7.37 -9.50 -2.92
N ASP A 28 8.22 -10.47 -2.59
CA ASP A 28 9.26 -10.94 -3.51
C ASP A 28 8.67 -11.49 -4.83
N ASP A 29 7.46 -12.03 -4.79
CA ASP A 29 6.81 -12.61 -5.95
C ASP A 29 5.97 -11.61 -6.75
N VAL A 30 5.62 -10.47 -6.16
CA VAL A 30 4.66 -9.52 -6.76
C VAL A 30 5.22 -8.11 -6.97
N ILE A 31 6.40 -7.81 -6.44
CA ILE A 31 7.09 -6.53 -6.64
C ILE A 31 8.43 -6.80 -7.30
N ALA A 32 8.74 -6.08 -8.38
CA ALA A 32 10.05 -6.17 -9.02
C ALA A 32 11.14 -5.62 -8.11
N ASP A 33 12.35 -6.18 -8.21
CA ASP A 33 13.49 -5.75 -7.39
C ASP A 33 13.78 -4.24 -7.56
N ASP A 34 13.68 -3.74 -8.79
CA ASP A 34 13.93 -2.34 -9.16
C ASP A 34 12.65 -1.49 -9.21
N PHE A 35 11.66 -1.86 -8.45
CA PHE A 35 10.37 -1.18 -8.38
C PHE A 35 10.52 0.33 -8.16
N GLN A 36 9.78 1.13 -8.92
CA GLN A 36 9.74 2.59 -8.81
C GLN A 36 8.47 3.02 -8.07
N ASP A 37 8.66 3.55 -6.87
CA ASP A 37 7.55 3.98 -6.00
C ASP A 37 7.47 5.51 -6.00
N HIS A 38 6.50 6.06 -6.72
CA HIS A 38 6.26 7.51 -6.78
C HIS A 38 5.50 8.04 -5.56
N ALA A 39 5.06 7.15 -4.67
CA ALA A 39 4.36 7.49 -3.43
C ALA A 39 5.18 7.11 -2.19
N ALA A 40 6.51 7.03 -2.34
CA ALA A 40 7.40 6.62 -1.27
C ALA A 40 7.38 7.59 -0.09
N PHE A 41 7.58 7.05 1.11
CA PHE A 41 7.82 7.87 2.29
C PHE A 41 9.14 8.63 2.13
N PRO A 42 9.26 9.83 2.74
CA PRO A 42 10.52 10.54 2.75
C PRO A 42 11.66 9.67 3.30
N GLY A 43 12.78 9.60 2.55
CA GLY A 43 13.92 8.81 2.94
C GLY A 43 13.81 7.30 2.68
N GLN A 44 12.74 6.85 2.05
CA GLN A 44 12.55 5.44 1.71
C GLN A 44 13.64 4.98 0.72
N ARG A 45 14.22 3.81 0.97
CA ARG A 45 15.19 3.21 0.04
C ARG A 45 14.51 2.94 -1.31
N PRO A 46 15.28 2.92 -2.42
CA PRO A 46 14.71 2.55 -3.72
C PRO A 46 14.34 1.07 -3.79
N GLY A 47 13.51 0.72 -4.78
CA GLY A 47 13.19 -0.65 -5.12
C GLY A 47 12.24 -1.35 -4.16
N ARG A 48 12.14 -2.66 -4.33
CA ARG A 48 11.29 -3.51 -3.48
C ARG A 48 11.67 -3.41 -2.02
N ALA A 49 12.97 -3.33 -1.71
CA ALA A 49 13.42 -3.21 -0.33
C ALA A 49 12.84 -1.98 0.37
N GLY A 50 12.82 -0.84 -0.33
CA GLY A 50 12.24 0.39 0.21
C GLY A 50 10.73 0.29 0.38
N PHE A 51 10.03 -0.32 -0.57
CA PHE A 51 8.59 -0.56 -0.43
C PHE A 51 8.29 -1.44 0.79
N ALA A 52 9.07 -2.51 0.98
CA ALA A 52 8.93 -3.38 2.15
C ALA A 52 9.16 -2.61 3.45
N ASP A 53 10.15 -1.72 3.50
CA ASP A 53 10.38 -0.86 4.67
C ASP A 53 9.15 0.00 4.98
N GLY A 54 8.51 0.56 3.95
CA GLY A 54 7.30 1.36 4.09
C GLY A 54 6.12 0.54 4.62
N VAL A 55 5.95 -0.67 4.12
CA VAL A 55 4.92 -1.60 4.60
C VAL A 55 5.16 -1.94 6.07
N GLU A 56 6.39 -2.22 6.46
CA GLU A 56 6.74 -2.52 7.84
C GLU A 56 6.42 -1.35 8.77
N LYS A 57 6.70 -0.11 8.34
CA LYS A 57 6.35 1.08 9.11
C LYS A 57 4.85 1.20 9.32
N LEU A 58 4.07 0.96 8.27
CA LEU A 58 2.61 1.01 8.36
C LEU A 58 2.07 -0.07 9.28
N ARG A 59 2.59 -1.29 9.17
CA ARG A 59 2.17 -2.43 10.02
C ARG A 59 2.57 -2.23 11.48
N ALA A 60 3.68 -1.55 11.75
CA ALA A 60 4.09 -1.23 13.10
C ALA A 60 3.22 -0.11 13.72
N ALA A 61 2.75 0.83 12.89
CA ALA A 61 1.96 1.97 13.36
C ALA A 61 0.47 1.66 13.47
N PHE A 62 -0.06 0.82 12.58
CA PHE A 62 -1.50 0.55 12.49
C PHE A 62 -1.79 -0.93 12.40
N ASP A 63 -2.83 -1.34 13.11
CA ASP A 63 -3.45 -2.66 12.96
C ASP A 63 -4.51 -2.53 11.85
N GLN A 64 -4.03 -2.40 10.61
CA GLN A 64 -4.88 -2.01 9.50
C GLN A 64 -5.32 -3.19 8.64
N LYS A 65 -6.50 -3.02 8.03
CA LYS A 65 -6.96 -3.87 6.92
C LYS A 65 -7.20 -2.96 5.73
N VAL A 66 -6.64 -3.34 4.58
CA VAL A 66 -6.77 -2.62 3.32
C VAL A 66 -7.76 -3.35 2.44
N ARG A 67 -8.75 -2.65 1.95
CA ARG A 67 -9.80 -3.21 1.12
C ARG A 67 -9.97 -2.35 -0.12
N SER A 68 -10.07 -2.98 -1.29
CA SER A 68 -10.37 -2.28 -2.53
C SER A 68 -11.86 -1.95 -2.56
N LEU A 69 -12.18 -0.68 -2.79
CA LEU A 69 -13.54 -0.22 -2.99
C LEU A 69 -13.92 -0.32 -4.47
N HIS A 70 -12.99 0.07 -5.34
CA HIS A 70 -13.17 0.00 -6.80
C HIS A 70 -11.83 -0.33 -7.43
N THR A 71 -11.84 -1.28 -8.36
CA THR A 71 -10.63 -1.66 -9.10
C THR A 71 -10.93 -1.69 -10.59
N ALA A 72 -10.06 -1.10 -11.38
CA ALA A 72 -10.11 -1.17 -12.84
C ALA A 72 -8.76 -1.61 -13.35
N ALA A 73 -8.76 -2.43 -14.39
CA ALA A 73 -7.52 -2.88 -15.02
C ALA A 73 -7.63 -2.75 -16.54
N GLU A 74 -6.61 -2.14 -17.14
CA GLU A 74 -6.53 -1.96 -18.59
C GLU A 74 -5.05 -2.00 -19.00
N GLY A 75 -4.72 -2.79 -20.01
CA GLY A 75 -3.34 -2.96 -20.41
C GLY A 75 -2.51 -3.48 -19.25
N ASP A 76 -1.38 -2.86 -18.99
CA ASP A 76 -0.47 -3.20 -17.88
C ASP A 76 -0.82 -2.51 -16.58
N PHE A 77 -1.90 -1.73 -16.53
CA PHE A 77 -2.24 -0.90 -15.38
C PHE A 77 -3.39 -1.48 -14.57
N VAL A 78 -3.28 -1.36 -13.26
CA VAL A 78 -4.37 -1.59 -12.33
C VAL A 78 -4.56 -0.31 -11.52
N ILE A 79 -5.78 0.20 -11.50
CA ILE A 79 -6.17 1.36 -10.70
C ILE A 79 -7.00 0.83 -9.53
N ASP A 80 -6.61 1.20 -8.32
CA ASP A 80 -7.22 0.71 -7.10
C ASP A 80 -7.64 1.89 -6.22
N HIS A 81 -8.94 2.03 -6.02
CA HIS A 81 -9.50 2.93 -5.02
C HIS A 81 -9.68 2.08 -3.75
N TRP A 82 -8.90 2.39 -2.73
CA TRP A 82 -8.82 1.56 -1.54
C TRP A 82 -9.17 2.33 -0.28
N VAL A 83 -9.51 1.60 0.76
CA VAL A 83 -9.67 2.09 2.11
C VAL A 83 -8.84 1.25 3.05
N SER A 84 -8.18 1.91 4.00
CA SER A 84 -7.45 1.26 5.09
C SER A 84 -8.13 1.65 6.39
N GLU A 85 -8.43 0.66 7.23
CA GLU A 85 -9.02 0.88 8.54
C GLU A 85 -8.24 0.10 9.59
N GLY A 86 -7.90 0.75 10.70
CA GLY A 86 -7.18 0.08 11.78
C GLY A 86 -6.85 1.00 12.94
N ALA A 87 -6.49 0.38 14.05
CA ALA A 87 -6.13 1.09 15.26
C ALA A 87 -4.71 1.64 15.18
N HIS A 88 -4.52 2.88 15.62
CA HIS A 88 -3.22 3.52 15.72
C HIS A 88 -2.50 3.02 16.97
N ARG A 89 -1.54 2.12 16.78
CA ARG A 89 -0.86 1.41 17.88
C ARG A 89 0.62 1.76 18.04
N GLY A 90 1.23 2.36 17.03
CA GLY A 90 2.64 2.76 17.04
C GLY A 90 2.81 4.18 16.57
N ALA A 91 3.91 4.83 16.93
CA ALA A 91 4.17 6.21 16.53
C ALA A 91 4.21 6.33 15.00
N PHE A 92 3.60 7.40 14.47
CA PHE A 92 3.56 7.65 13.04
C PHE A 92 3.60 9.15 12.77
N PHE A 93 4.54 9.58 11.93
CA PHE A 93 4.82 11.00 11.66
C PHE A 93 4.95 11.83 12.95
N GLY A 94 5.66 11.28 13.94
CA GLY A 94 5.87 11.96 15.21
C GLY A 94 4.68 11.98 16.15
N ILE A 95 3.57 11.33 15.79
CA ILE A 95 2.38 11.22 16.64
C ILE A 95 2.46 9.92 17.42
N GLU A 96 2.45 10.04 18.76
CA GLU A 96 2.44 8.89 19.66
C GLU A 96 1.16 8.08 19.48
N PRO A 97 1.17 6.76 19.80
CA PRO A 97 0.00 5.91 19.64
C PRO A 97 -1.23 6.49 20.35
N THR A 98 -2.31 6.69 19.58
CA THR A 98 -3.56 7.26 20.12
C THR A 98 -4.57 6.18 20.50
N GLY A 99 -4.39 4.96 20.01
CA GLY A 99 -5.37 3.88 20.16
C GLY A 99 -6.63 4.07 19.32
N LYS A 100 -6.74 5.18 18.58
CA LYS A 100 -7.93 5.49 17.78
C LYS A 100 -8.00 4.57 16.55
N ASN A 101 -9.22 4.23 16.16
CA ASN A 101 -9.45 3.57 14.90
C ASN A 101 -9.47 4.62 13.79
N VAL A 102 -8.60 4.45 12.80
CA VAL A 102 -8.40 5.45 11.74
C VAL A 102 -8.81 4.84 10.41
N ARG A 103 -9.59 5.59 9.63
CA ARG A 103 -10.03 5.20 8.29
C ARG A 103 -9.42 6.17 7.27
N VAL A 104 -8.68 5.63 6.32
CA VAL A 104 -7.98 6.43 5.31
C VAL A 104 -8.32 5.88 3.93
N GLU A 105 -8.69 6.76 3.01
CA GLU A 105 -8.91 6.40 1.62
C GLU A 105 -7.76 6.88 0.75
N GLY A 106 -7.55 6.19 -0.35
CA GLY A 106 -6.57 6.58 -1.35
C GLY A 106 -6.81 5.93 -2.69
N PHE A 107 -6.01 6.36 -3.66
CA PHE A 107 -5.97 5.81 -5.01
C PHE A 107 -4.54 5.41 -5.32
N SER A 108 -4.39 4.25 -5.93
CA SER A 108 -3.09 3.79 -6.42
C SER A 108 -3.21 3.37 -7.86
N VAL A 109 -2.16 3.65 -8.64
CA VAL A 109 -2.02 3.16 -10.01
C VAL A 109 -0.78 2.27 -10.02
N TRP A 110 -0.96 1.02 -10.41
CA TRP A 110 0.10 0.03 -10.50
C TRP A 110 0.37 -0.31 -11.95
N ARG A 111 1.64 -0.29 -12.35
CA ARG A 111 2.05 -0.83 -13.65
C ARG A 111 2.68 -2.19 -13.41
N ILE A 112 2.14 -3.20 -14.08
CA ILE A 112 2.50 -4.60 -13.87
C ILE A 112 3.16 -5.14 -15.13
N GLU A 113 4.30 -5.81 -14.98
CA GLU A 113 4.98 -6.53 -16.06
C GLU A 113 5.37 -7.91 -15.55
N ASN A 114 5.04 -8.94 -16.34
CA ASN A 114 5.41 -10.33 -16.02
C ASN A 114 5.02 -10.76 -14.60
N GLY A 115 3.84 -10.36 -14.15
CA GLY A 115 3.31 -10.76 -12.85
C GLY A 115 3.89 -10.00 -11.66
N ARG A 116 4.63 -8.91 -11.89
CA ARG A 116 5.20 -8.09 -10.83
C ARG A 116 4.90 -6.61 -11.05
N ALA A 117 4.62 -5.89 -9.99
CA ALA A 117 4.53 -4.44 -10.04
C ALA A 117 5.92 -3.86 -10.27
N VAL A 118 6.07 -3.03 -11.30
CA VAL A 118 7.35 -2.39 -11.66
C VAL A 118 7.34 -0.91 -11.33
N GLU A 119 6.15 -0.31 -11.21
CA GLU A 119 6.02 1.12 -10.95
C GLU A 119 4.65 1.39 -10.32
N ALA A 120 4.58 2.36 -9.42
CA ALA A 120 3.31 2.76 -8.84
C ALA A 120 3.27 4.24 -8.51
N TRP A 121 2.07 4.80 -8.61
CA TRP A 121 1.71 6.15 -8.19
C TRP A 121 0.61 6.03 -7.15
N GLY A 122 0.54 6.96 -6.22
CA GLY A 122 -0.51 6.92 -5.21
C GLY A 122 -0.83 8.28 -4.64
N LEU A 123 -2.08 8.46 -4.29
CA LEU A 123 -2.55 9.61 -3.52
C LEU A 123 -3.32 9.09 -2.31
N VAL A 124 -2.96 9.59 -1.14
CA VAL A 124 -3.55 9.19 0.12
C VAL A 124 -4.15 10.43 0.79
N ASP A 125 -5.32 10.30 1.38
CA ASP A 125 -5.95 11.39 2.14
C ASP A 125 -5.22 11.58 3.48
N ILE A 126 -4.02 12.13 3.42
CA ILE A 126 -3.19 12.41 4.60
C ILE A 126 -3.87 13.43 5.51
N ALA A 127 -4.50 14.46 4.93
CA ALA A 127 -5.19 15.46 5.73
C ALA A 127 -6.32 14.84 6.55
N GLY A 128 -7.10 13.93 5.98
CA GLY A 128 -8.15 13.20 6.68
C GLY A 128 -7.60 12.32 7.79
N MET A 129 -6.49 11.63 7.53
CA MET A 129 -5.81 10.83 8.54
C MET A 129 -5.35 11.71 9.71
N MET A 130 -4.68 12.82 9.42
CA MET A 130 -4.16 13.71 10.47
C MET A 130 -5.28 14.32 11.32
N ARG A 131 -6.43 14.67 10.70
CA ARG A 131 -7.59 15.14 11.46
C ARG A 131 -8.07 14.10 12.47
N GLN A 132 -8.13 12.83 12.07
CA GLN A 132 -8.55 11.74 12.95
C GLN A 132 -7.55 11.52 14.08
N LEU A 133 -6.26 11.55 13.79
CA LEU A 133 -5.21 11.32 14.79
C LEU A 133 -5.13 12.45 15.81
N LYS A 134 -5.43 13.69 15.40
CA LYS A 134 -5.34 14.87 16.26
C LYS A 134 -6.67 15.27 16.93
N ALA A 135 -7.73 14.59 16.61
CA ALA A 135 -9.05 14.90 17.15
C ALA A 135 -9.17 14.62 18.66
#